data_b6c3fbb4b646d71a1d668589927b8573
#
_entry.id   b6c3fbb4b646d71a1d668589927b8573
#
_cell.length_a   1.000
_cell.length_b   1.000
_cell.length_c   1.000
_cell.angle_alpha   90.00
_cell.angle_beta   90.00
_cell.angle_gamma   90.00
#
_symmetry.space_group_name_H-M   'P 1'
#
loop_
_entity.id
_entity.type
_entity.pdbx_description
1 polymer ?
#
loop_
_entity_poly.entity_id
_entity_poly.type
_entity_poly.pdbx_seq_one_letter_code
_entity_poly.pdbx_strand_id
1 'polypeptide(L)'
;IINSEKTGRVDTTTRNIFIEVSGFNLEFTSFVLNIIVSCLLLQGGRLLSVTVDYKTKKFTFPDFSAKKNKLDVKYAQRLLGIPLREIDIKKALNKMGHDYKAGIVYTPSWRGDILHQIDLVEEIAIGYGYENFKEEIPSIGTIGSENPFSSFCDKVSLLVIGHNFFEVNTLELSNYENLTKKMILKQEPISLKNSVSEKYNKLRNLLLPSLMEVFSSNIHNDYPQKIFEIGDVFTRQGEKTRLCVAILDAKAAFTD
;
A
#
# COMPACT_ATOMS: atom_id res chain seq x y z
N ILE A 1 23.40 21.53 9.88
CA ILE A 1 24.29 21.36 11.05
C ILE A 1 24.31 19.89 11.49
N ILE A 2 23.55 19.05 10.82
CA ILE A 2 23.55 17.61 11.06
C ILE A 2 24.95 17.06 10.76
N ASN A 3 25.48 16.23 11.66
CA ASN A 3 26.81 15.61 11.56
C ASN A 3 28.00 16.59 11.55
N SER A 4 27.82 17.78 12.11
CA SER A 4 28.91 18.75 12.31
C SER A 4 29.86 18.24 13.40
N GLU A 5 31.17 18.37 13.20
CA GLU A 5 32.19 17.96 14.18
C GLU A 5 32.03 18.63 15.55
N LYS A 6 31.46 19.84 15.58
CA LYS A 6 31.26 20.59 16.83
C LYS A 6 29.99 20.24 17.59
N THR A 7 28.91 19.85 16.90
CA THR A 7 27.59 19.77 17.55
C THR A 7 26.71 18.57 17.16
N GLY A 8 26.94 17.92 16.03
CA GLY A 8 26.02 16.91 15.53
C GLY A 8 26.65 15.57 15.19
N ARG A 9 27.96 15.43 15.32
CA ARG A 9 28.65 14.19 15.03
C ARG A 9 28.34 13.14 16.09
N VAL A 10 27.88 11.98 15.64
CA VAL A 10 27.67 10.79 16.48
C VAL A 10 28.79 9.80 16.16
N ASP A 11 29.47 9.33 17.19
CA ASP A 11 30.54 8.33 17.12
C ASP A 11 30.45 7.34 18.29
N THR A 12 31.42 6.42 18.39
CA THR A 12 31.47 5.39 19.43
C THR A 12 31.63 5.93 20.83
N THR A 13 32.03 7.19 20.98
CA THR A 13 32.24 7.86 22.30
C THR A 13 31.01 8.67 22.71
N THR A 14 30.04 8.88 21.82
CA THR A 14 28.82 9.63 22.10
C THR A 14 28.03 8.99 23.23
N ARG A 15 27.66 9.77 24.25
CA ARG A 15 26.87 9.32 25.40
C ARG A 15 25.54 10.03 25.55
N ASN A 16 25.44 11.27 25.10
CA ASN A 16 24.21 12.06 25.15
C ASN A 16 23.83 12.46 23.74
N ILE A 17 22.57 12.26 23.39
CA ILE A 17 22.03 12.59 22.08
C ILE A 17 20.79 13.46 22.23
N PHE A 18 20.60 14.37 21.31
CA PHE A 18 19.37 15.12 21.11
C PHE A 18 18.67 14.54 19.86
N ILE A 19 17.41 14.17 20.00
CA ILE A 19 16.63 13.55 18.91
C ILE A 19 15.58 14.55 18.46
N GLU A 20 15.61 14.87 17.17
CA GLU A 20 14.60 15.67 16.52
C GLU A 20 13.92 14.83 15.42
N VAL A 21 12.58 14.87 15.39
CA VAL A 21 11.77 14.25 14.34
C VAL A 21 10.92 15.35 13.70
N SER A 22 11.14 15.59 12.42
CA SER A 22 10.43 16.61 11.64
C SER A 22 9.44 15.96 10.66
N GLY A 23 8.28 16.58 10.46
CA GLY A 23 7.25 16.07 9.55
C GLY A 23 6.06 17.00 9.44
N PHE A 24 5.12 16.67 8.56
CA PHE A 24 3.93 17.46 8.29
C PHE A 24 2.76 17.19 9.25
N ASN A 25 2.86 16.14 10.07
CA ASN A 25 1.82 15.73 11.01
C ASN A 25 2.44 15.46 12.38
N LEU A 26 2.01 16.24 13.39
CA LEU A 26 2.54 16.14 14.75
C LEU A 26 2.27 14.79 15.41
N GLU A 27 1.11 14.18 15.16
CA GLU A 27 0.75 12.87 15.72
C GLU A 27 1.70 11.78 15.21
N PHE A 28 1.92 11.72 13.88
CA PHE A 28 2.84 10.74 13.30
C PHE A 28 4.30 10.95 13.71
N THR A 29 4.76 12.19 13.76
CA THR A 29 6.13 12.47 14.24
C THR A 29 6.32 12.09 15.72
N SER A 30 5.26 12.22 16.53
CA SER A 30 5.29 11.78 17.93
C SER A 30 5.38 10.26 18.04
N PHE A 31 4.66 9.49 17.21
CA PHE A 31 4.80 8.02 17.18
C PHE A 31 6.23 7.60 16.81
N VAL A 32 6.80 8.21 15.77
CA VAL A 32 8.18 7.93 15.34
C VAL A 32 9.17 8.23 16.46
N LEU A 33 9.03 9.38 17.12
CA LEU A 33 9.87 9.73 18.26
C LEU A 33 9.74 8.71 19.39
N ASN A 34 8.52 8.30 19.74
CA ASN A 34 8.26 7.33 20.78
C ASN A 34 8.87 5.96 20.46
N ILE A 35 8.83 5.51 19.20
CA ILE A 35 9.47 4.27 18.74
C ILE A 35 10.98 4.35 18.96
N ILE A 36 11.63 5.40 18.44
CA ILE A 36 13.09 5.57 18.54
C ILE A 36 13.52 5.61 20.00
N VAL A 37 12.85 6.41 20.82
CA VAL A 37 13.17 6.57 22.24
C VAL A 37 12.93 5.27 23.02
N SER A 38 11.86 4.52 22.71
CA SER A 38 11.59 3.22 23.33
C SER A 38 12.71 2.22 23.05
N CYS A 39 13.22 2.18 21.82
CA CYS A 39 14.37 1.33 21.46
C CYS A 39 15.63 1.70 22.24
N LEU A 40 15.90 2.99 22.45
CA LEU A 40 17.04 3.46 23.22
C LEU A 40 16.90 3.16 24.71
N LEU A 41 15.69 3.28 25.27
CA LEU A 41 15.39 2.89 26.64
C LEU A 41 15.64 1.41 26.89
N LEU A 42 15.25 0.53 25.96
CA LEU A 42 15.51 -0.91 26.04
C LEU A 42 17.02 -1.25 26.04
N GLN A 43 17.85 -0.38 25.47
CA GLN A 43 19.30 -0.51 25.47
C GLN A 43 19.95 0.11 26.73
N GLY A 44 19.18 0.52 27.73
CA GLY A 44 19.65 1.11 28.96
C GLY A 44 19.85 2.63 28.92
N GLY A 45 19.32 3.30 27.91
CA GLY A 45 19.35 4.75 27.82
C GLY A 45 18.54 5.42 28.94
N ARG A 46 18.91 6.64 29.34
CA ARG A 46 18.14 7.49 30.24
C ARG A 46 17.42 8.57 29.45
N LEU A 47 16.13 8.62 29.59
CA LEU A 47 15.28 9.60 28.89
C LEU A 47 15.22 10.93 29.66
N LEU A 48 15.35 12.03 28.93
CA LEU A 48 15.02 13.38 29.39
C LEU A 48 13.94 13.96 28.46
N SER A 49 12.96 14.63 29.04
CA SER A 49 11.90 15.27 28.27
C SER A 49 12.31 16.67 27.80
N VAL A 50 11.75 17.09 26.67
CA VAL A 50 11.94 18.42 26.08
C VAL A 50 10.58 19.06 25.89
N THR A 51 10.44 20.32 26.30
CA THR A 51 9.24 21.11 26.04
C THR A 51 9.46 21.96 24.81
N VAL A 52 8.60 21.79 23.82
CA VAL A 52 8.56 22.61 22.60
C VAL A 52 7.47 23.65 22.76
N ASP A 53 7.84 24.92 22.64
CA ASP A 53 6.94 26.06 22.76
C ASP A 53 6.53 26.57 21.38
N TYR A 54 5.35 26.17 20.94
CA TYR A 54 4.69 26.81 19.83
C TYR A 54 3.94 28.04 20.37
N LYS A 55 3.95 29.15 19.68
CA LYS A 55 3.35 30.42 20.13
C LYS A 55 1.95 30.29 20.77
N THR A 56 1.19 29.27 20.40
CA THR A 56 -0.18 29.01 20.86
C THR A 56 -0.30 27.86 21.85
N LYS A 57 0.64 26.92 21.86
CA LYS A 57 0.58 25.69 22.68
C LYS A 57 2.01 25.21 23.04
N LYS A 58 2.13 24.60 24.21
CA LYS A 58 3.36 23.92 24.64
C LYS A 58 3.14 22.42 24.65
N PHE A 59 4.10 21.68 24.14
CA PHE A 59 4.09 20.22 24.14
C PHE A 59 5.36 19.71 24.81
N THR A 60 5.23 18.69 25.61
CA THR A 60 6.38 18.00 26.24
C THR A 60 6.53 16.65 25.56
N PHE A 61 7.72 16.37 25.04
CA PHE A 61 8.04 15.15 24.32
C PHE A 61 9.20 14.39 24.99
N PRO A 62 9.26 13.06 24.85
CA PRO A 62 8.21 12.21 24.28
C PRO A 62 7.02 12.11 25.26
N ASP A 63 5.82 11.87 24.71
CA ASP A 63 4.62 11.56 25.48
C ASP A 63 4.31 10.06 25.36
N PHE A 64 4.47 9.33 26.44
CA PHE A 64 4.19 7.91 26.52
C PHE A 64 2.79 7.57 27.05
N SER A 65 1.91 8.54 27.11
CA SER A 65 0.51 8.32 27.50
C SER A 65 -0.18 7.32 26.57
N ALA A 66 -0.76 6.28 27.13
CA ALA A 66 -1.48 5.28 26.35
C ALA A 66 -2.75 5.87 25.72
N LYS A 67 -2.98 5.59 24.44
CA LYS A 67 -4.22 5.94 23.72
C LYS A 67 -5.35 5.03 24.20
N LYS A 68 -6.49 5.61 24.58
CA LYS A 68 -7.67 4.87 25.04
C LYS A 68 -8.61 4.61 23.88
N ASN A 69 -8.84 3.36 23.55
CA ASN A 69 -9.75 2.92 22.50
C ASN A 69 -10.86 2.08 23.08
N LYS A 70 -12.12 2.38 22.73
CA LYS A 70 -13.27 1.57 23.15
C LYS A 70 -13.37 0.34 22.27
N LEU A 71 -13.57 -0.83 22.89
CA LEU A 71 -13.80 -2.10 22.23
C LEU A 71 -15.20 -2.61 22.56
N ASP A 72 -16.00 -2.86 21.53
CA ASP A 72 -17.25 -3.60 21.65
C ASP A 72 -16.95 -5.11 21.58
N VAL A 73 -17.07 -5.78 22.71
CA VAL A 73 -16.81 -7.23 22.83
C VAL A 73 -17.74 -8.05 21.93
N LYS A 74 -19.01 -7.66 21.81
CA LYS A 74 -19.97 -8.38 20.95
C LYS A 74 -19.61 -8.23 19.47
N TYR A 75 -19.12 -7.06 19.09
CA TYR A 75 -18.61 -6.82 17.74
C TYR A 75 -17.39 -7.71 17.44
N ALA A 76 -16.44 -7.79 18.38
CA ALA A 76 -15.27 -8.66 18.24
C ALA A 76 -15.67 -10.14 18.12
N GLN A 77 -16.55 -10.63 19.00
CA GLN A 77 -17.06 -12.01 18.95
C GLN A 77 -17.74 -12.34 17.62
N ARG A 78 -18.54 -11.40 17.09
CA ARG A 78 -19.25 -11.59 15.82
C ARG A 78 -18.30 -11.66 14.63
N LEU A 79 -17.27 -10.81 14.60
CA LEU A 79 -16.30 -10.80 13.51
C LEU A 79 -15.37 -12.02 13.53
N LEU A 80 -14.94 -12.42 14.72
CA LEU A 80 -14.05 -13.56 14.88
C LEU A 80 -14.76 -14.92 14.85
N GLY A 81 -16.08 -14.91 15.00
CA GLY A 81 -16.88 -16.14 15.00
C GLY A 81 -16.66 -17.04 16.22
N ILE A 82 -16.02 -16.55 17.29
CA ILE A 82 -15.68 -17.32 18.48
C ILE A 82 -16.24 -16.68 19.76
N PRO A 83 -16.70 -17.48 20.73
CA PRO A 83 -17.25 -16.99 22.00
C PRO A 83 -16.13 -16.58 22.98
N LEU A 84 -15.47 -15.45 22.70
CA LEU A 84 -14.41 -14.92 23.56
C LEU A 84 -14.98 -14.35 24.86
N ARG A 85 -14.42 -14.77 25.99
CA ARG A 85 -14.67 -14.14 27.30
C ARG A 85 -13.75 -12.93 27.44
N GLU A 86 -14.10 -11.99 28.31
CA GLU A 86 -13.23 -10.81 28.59
C GLU A 86 -11.81 -11.19 29.01
N ILE A 87 -11.65 -12.30 29.73
CA ILE A 87 -10.34 -12.78 30.15
C ILE A 87 -9.49 -13.24 28.94
N ASP A 88 -10.11 -13.84 27.95
CA ASP A 88 -9.44 -14.31 26.73
C ASP A 88 -9.02 -13.13 25.87
N ILE A 89 -9.90 -12.13 25.74
CA ILE A 89 -9.61 -10.85 25.08
C ILE A 89 -8.44 -10.14 25.76
N LYS A 90 -8.48 -10.04 27.10
CA LYS A 90 -7.37 -9.42 27.86
C LYS A 90 -6.06 -10.14 27.64
N LYS A 91 -6.05 -11.48 27.67
CA LYS A 91 -4.84 -12.28 27.42
C LYS A 91 -4.29 -12.06 26.00
N ALA A 92 -5.18 -12.07 25.01
CA ALA A 92 -4.79 -11.84 23.60
C ALA A 92 -4.19 -10.44 23.42
N LEU A 93 -4.86 -9.40 23.89
CA LEU A 93 -4.39 -8.02 23.80
C LEU A 93 -3.07 -7.79 24.56
N ASN A 94 -2.91 -8.41 25.72
CA ASN A 94 -1.65 -8.30 26.49
C ASN A 94 -0.47 -8.93 25.74
N LYS A 95 -0.67 -10.04 25.00
CA LYS A 95 0.39 -10.62 24.14
C LYS A 95 0.82 -9.65 23.05
N MET A 96 -0.09 -8.78 22.59
CA MET A 96 0.14 -7.78 21.55
C MET A 96 0.62 -6.42 22.13
N GLY A 97 0.87 -6.37 23.45
CA GLY A 97 1.39 -5.17 24.13
C GLY A 97 0.33 -4.15 24.52
N HIS A 98 -0.95 -4.49 24.44
CA HIS A 98 -2.05 -3.62 24.89
C HIS A 98 -2.51 -4.01 26.30
N ASP A 99 -2.90 -3.02 27.11
CA ASP A 99 -3.65 -3.26 28.33
C ASP A 99 -5.15 -3.21 28.05
N TYR A 100 -5.92 -4.01 28.82
CA TYR A 100 -7.38 -4.04 28.70
C TYR A 100 -8.05 -3.96 30.06
N LYS A 101 -9.04 -3.05 30.18
CA LYS A 101 -9.86 -2.93 31.40
C LYS A 101 -11.27 -2.46 31.04
N ALA A 102 -12.26 -3.27 31.38
CA ALA A 102 -13.70 -2.93 31.30
C ALA A 102 -14.12 -2.31 29.95
N GLY A 103 -13.78 -2.97 28.84
CA GLY A 103 -14.14 -2.51 27.49
C GLY A 103 -13.25 -1.40 26.91
N ILE A 104 -12.23 -0.96 27.66
CA ILE A 104 -11.25 0.02 27.19
C ILE A 104 -9.91 -0.67 26.98
N VAL A 105 -9.36 -0.50 25.78
CA VAL A 105 -8.02 -0.93 25.41
C VAL A 105 -7.08 0.27 25.52
N TYR A 106 -5.97 0.09 26.22
CA TYR A 106 -4.92 1.07 26.37
C TYR A 106 -3.79 0.71 25.41
N THR A 107 -3.75 1.40 24.29
CA THR A 107 -2.76 1.20 23.24
C THR A 107 -1.49 1.95 23.55
N PRO A 108 -0.30 1.33 23.48
CA PRO A 108 0.97 2.01 23.72
C PRO A 108 1.18 3.21 22.77
N SER A 109 1.86 4.23 23.25
CA SER A 109 2.06 5.51 22.53
C SER A 109 2.94 5.41 21.28
N TRP A 110 3.60 4.29 21.05
CA TRP A 110 4.37 4.03 19.81
C TRP A 110 3.57 3.30 18.72
N ARG A 111 2.31 2.88 19.01
CA ARG A 111 1.40 2.25 18.04
C ARG A 111 0.55 3.34 17.37
N GLY A 112 0.91 3.70 16.16
CA GLY A 112 0.19 4.67 15.33
C GLY A 112 -0.81 4.06 14.36
N ASP A 113 -0.89 2.75 14.32
CA ASP A 113 -1.66 1.93 13.39
C ASP A 113 -3.07 1.59 13.88
N ILE A 114 -3.35 1.76 15.18
CA ILE A 114 -4.67 1.50 15.77
C ILE A 114 -5.58 2.71 15.58
N LEU A 115 -6.35 2.72 14.49
CA LEU A 115 -7.22 3.82 14.08
C LEU A 115 -8.70 3.55 14.37
N HIS A 116 -9.13 2.29 14.34
CA HIS A 116 -10.50 1.86 14.53
C HIS A 116 -10.58 0.59 15.40
N GLN A 117 -11.75 0.27 15.94
CA GLN A 117 -11.92 -0.95 16.75
C GLN A 117 -11.69 -2.25 15.96
N ILE A 118 -11.76 -2.22 14.61
CA ILE A 118 -11.46 -3.39 13.78
C ILE A 118 -9.99 -3.79 13.92
N ASP A 119 -9.09 -2.82 14.06
CA ASP A 119 -7.67 -3.07 14.26
C ASP A 119 -7.43 -3.81 15.59
N LEU A 120 -8.21 -3.46 16.63
CA LEU A 120 -8.18 -4.18 17.91
C LEU A 120 -8.73 -5.59 17.80
N VAL A 121 -9.72 -5.83 16.93
CA VAL A 121 -10.23 -7.18 16.67
C VAL A 121 -9.16 -8.04 16.00
N GLU A 122 -8.39 -7.48 15.08
CA GLU A 122 -7.25 -8.16 14.48
C GLU A 122 -6.16 -8.45 15.51
N GLU A 123 -5.82 -7.50 16.38
CA GLU A 123 -4.88 -7.72 17.48
C GLU A 123 -5.34 -8.87 18.41
N ILE A 124 -6.63 -8.97 18.66
CA ILE A 124 -7.21 -10.09 19.42
C ILE A 124 -7.03 -11.40 18.66
N ALA A 125 -7.27 -11.42 17.34
CA ALA A 125 -7.11 -12.62 16.52
C ALA A 125 -5.66 -13.11 16.52
N ILE A 126 -4.71 -12.20 16.34
CA ILE A 126 -3.26 -12.50 16.37
C ILE A 126 -2.86 -13.01 17.76
N GLY A 127 -3.26 -12.32 18.82
CA GLY A 127 -2.93 -12.71 20.19
C GLY A 127 -3.61 -13.99 20.66
N TYR A 128 -4.79 -14.31 20.11
CA TYR A 128 -5.48 -15.59 20.29
C TYR A 128 -4.72 -16.71 19.57
N GLY A 129 -4.19 -16.44 18.38
CA GLY A 129 -3.48 -17.35 17.51
C GLY A 129 -4.39 -17.85 16.39
N TYR A 130 -4.03 -17.57 15.14
CA TYR A 130 -4.82 -18.01 13.97
C TYR A 130 -4.93 -19.52 13.88
N GLU A 131 -3.95 -20.24 14.38
CA GLU A 131 -3.92 -21.71 14.46
C GLU A 131 -5.01 -22.31 15.38
N ASN A 132 -5.60 -21.48 16.24
CA ASN A 132 -6.67 -21.90 17.14
C ASN A 132 -8.08 -21.68 16.57
N PHE A 133 -8.19 -21.07 15.39
CA PHE A 133 -9.48 -20.94 14.71
C PHE A 133 -9.83 -22.24 14.02
N LYS A 134 -11.06 -22.70 14.23
CA LYS A 134 -11.58 -23.85 13.53
C LYS A 134 -12.08 -23.45 12.15
N GLU A 135 -11.52 -24.06 11.12
CA GLU A 135 -11.97 -23.85 9.75
C GLU A 135 -13.38 -24.38 9.55
N GLU A 136 -14.27 -23.56 9.00
CA GLU A 136 -15.63 -23.94 8.66
C GLU A 136 -15.94 -23.51 7.22
N ILE A 137 -16.41 -24.45 6.41
CA ILE A 137 -16.91 -24.14 5.08
C ILE A 137 -18.32 -23.55 5.24
N PRO A 138 -18.55 -22.29 4.81
CA PRO A 138 -19.86 -21.69 4.93
C PRO A 138 -20.88 -22.43 4.08
N SER A 139 -22.03 -22.75 4.66
CA SER A 139 -23.16 -23.38 3.96
C SER A 139 -23.92 -22.33 3.12
N ILE A 140 -23.23 -21.67 2.21
CA ILE A 140 -23.83 -20.68 1.29
C ILE A 140 -23.94 -21.36 -0.07
N GLY A 141 -25.17 -21.66 -0.47
CA GLY A 141 -25.47 -22.17 -1.81
C GLY A 141 -25.41 -21.06 -2.85
N THR A 142 -24.23 -20.65 -3.27
CA THR A 142 -24.09 -19.76 -4.42
C THR A 142 -23.63 -20.59 -5.62
N ILE A 143 -24.37 -20.49 -6.73
CA ILE A 143 -23.89 -21.03 -8.01
C ILE A 143 -23.07 -19.92 -8.66
N GLY A 144 -21.75 -20.09 -8.66
CA GLY A 144 -20.86 -19.22 -9.42
C GLY A 144 -21.05 -19.44 -10.91
N SER A 145 -20.99 -18.37 -11.70
CA SER A 145 -20.90 -18.44 -13.15
C SER A 145 -19.82 -17.48 -13.62
N GLU A 146 -19.15 -17.89 -14.68
CA GLU A 146 -18.18 -17.02 -15.33
C GLU A 146 -18.89 -15.89 -16.09
N ASN A 147 -18.26 -14.71 -16.10
CA ASN A 147 -18.78 -13.61 -16.89
C ASN A 147 -18.64 -13.93 -18.39
N PRO A 148 -19.73 -13.92 -19.18
CA PRO A 148 -19.68 -14.28 -20.60
C PRO A 148 -18.70 -13.43 -21.43
N PHE A 149 -18.53 -12.16 -21.06
CA PHE A 149 -17.57 -11.28 -21.73
C PHE A 149 -16.13 -11.63 -21.39
N SER A 150 -15.83 -12.00 -20.14
CA SER A 150 -14.51 -12.51 -19.76
C SER A 150 -14.17 -13.79 -20.51
N SER A 151 -15.09 -14.77 -20.55
CA SER A 151 -14.92 -15.98 -21.33
C SER A 151 -14.72 -15.73 -22.83
N PHE A 152 -15.32 -14.67 -23.38
CA PHE A 152 -15.07 -14.23 -24.75
C PHE A 152 -13.64 -13.68 -24.91
N CYS A 153 -13.19 -12.82 -24.00
CA CYS A 153 -11.83 -12.30 -24.00
C CYS A 153 -10.78 -13.41 -23.90
N ASP A 154 -11.00 -14.40 -23.04
CA ASP A 154 -10.11 -15.57 -22.89
C ASP A 154 -10.00 -16.37 -24.18
N LYS A 155 -11.11 -16.57 -24.90
CA LYS A 155 -11.10 -17.25 -26.22
C LYS A 155 -10.31 -16.44 -27.26
N VAL A 156 -10.45 -15.12 -27.26
CA VAL A 156 -9.68 -14.23 -28.15
C VAL A 156 -8.19 -14.30 -27.80
N SER A 157 -7.85 -14.27 -26.50
CA SER A 157 -6.47 -14.42 -26.03
C SER A 157 -5.86 -15.73 -26.51
N LEU A 158 -6.54 -16.86 -26.34
CA LEU A 158 -6.08 -18.18 -26.81
C LEU A 158 -5.83 -18.22 -28.32
N LEU A 159 -6.68 -17.57 -29.13
CA LEU A 159 -6.47 -17.45 -30.56
C LEU A 159 -5.18 -16.69 -30.90
N VAL A 160 -4.93 -15.56 -30.24
CA VAL A 160 -3.73 -14.75 -30.47
C VAL A 160 -2.47 -15.48 -30.00
N ILE A 161 -2.53 -16.17 -28.84
CA ILE A 161 -1.44 -17.03 -28.34
C ILE A 161 -1.13 -18.14 -29.36
N GLY A 162 -2.16 -18.74 -29.99
CA GLY A 162 -1.99 -19.75 -31.03
C GLY A 162 -1.21 -19.25 -32.26
N HIS A 163 -1.10 -17.95 -32.46
CA HIS A 163 -0.28 -17.31 -33.49
C HIS A 163 1.12 -16.89 -33.00
N ASN A 164 1.58 -17.43 -31.87
CA ASN A 164 2.87 -17.16 -31.24
C ASN A 164 3.05 -15.71 -30.78
N PHE A 165 2.01 -15.10 -30.22
CA PHE A 165 2.10 -13.84 -29.50
C PHE A 165 2.15 -14.07 -28.00
N PHE A 166 2.91 -13.25 -27.29
CA PHE A 166 2.91 -13.19 -25.83
C PHE A 166 1.87 -12.19 -25.34
N GLU A 167 1.05 -12.63 -24.41
CA GLU A 167 0.15 -11.75 -23.70
C GLU A 167 0.93 -10.92 -22.68
N VAL A 168 0.68 -9.62 -22.68
CA VAL A 168 1.22 -8.69 -21.68
C VAL A 168 0.07 -7.99 -20.99
N ASN A 169 0.28 -7.65 -19.72
CA ASN A 169 -0.67 -6.88 -18.94
C ASN A 169 0.05 -5.65 -18.39
N THR A 170 -0.34 -4.49 -18.87
CA THR A 170 0.29 -3.22 -18.52
C THR A 170 -0.62 -2.38 -17.63
N LEU A 171 -0.03 -1.38 -16.96
CA LEU A 171 -0.80 -0.50 -16.10
C LEU A 171 -1.80 0.35 -16.90
N GLU A 172 -2.98 0.55 -16.34
CA GLU A 172 -4.00 1.46 -16.90
C GLU A 172 -3.61 2.94 -16.78
N LEU A 173 -2.57 3.21 -16.01
CA LEU A 173 -2.03 4.54 -15.78
C LEU A 173 -0.80 4.80 -16.64
N SER A 174 -0.72 6.00 -17.19
CA SER A 174 0.40 6.50 -17.99
C SER A 174 0.51 8.03 -17.84
N ASN A 175 1.08 8.71 -18.81
CA ASN A 175 1.27 10.16 -18.79
C ASN A 175 0.94 10.81 -20.15
N TYR A 176 0.87 12.13 -20.16
CA TYR A 176 0.54 12.91 -21.35
C TYR A 176 1.56 12.72 -22.49
N GLU A 177 2.83 12.59 -22.16
CA GLU A 177 3.91 12.39 -23.13
C GLU A 177 3.68 11.12 -23.96
N ASN A 178 3.44 10.00 -23.29
CA ASN A 178 3.25 8.71 -23.95
C ASN A 178 1.89 8.61 -24.66
N LEU A 179 0.81 9.08 -24.01
CA LEU A 179 -0.54 8.90 -24.53
C LEU A 179 -0.92 9.88 -25.64
N THR A 180 -0.27 11.02 -25.73
CA THR A 180 -0.68 12.12 -26.63
C THR A 180 0.45 12.58 -27.53
N LYS A 181 1.57 13.04 -26.99
CA LYS A 181 2.65 13.62 -27.79
C LYS A 181 3.32 12.59 -28.70
N LYS A 182 3.80 11.47 -28.14
CA LYS A 182 4.44 10.40 -28.94
C LYS A 182 3.48 9.75 -29.92
N MET A 183 2.20 9.72 -29.60
CA MET A 183 1.17 9.18 -30.48
C MET A 183 0.63 10.20 -31.50
N ILE A 184 1.05 11.46 -31.42
CA ILE A 184 0.59 12.56 -32.31
C ILE A 184 -0.94 12.71 -32.26
N LEU A 185 -1.54 12.47 -31.11
CA LEU A 185 -2.99 12.55 -30.91
C LEU A 185 -3.39 13.94 -30.41
N LYS A 186 -4.62 14.36 -30.76
CA LYS A 186 -5.19 15.60 -30.25
C LYS A 186 -6.09 15.40 -29.02
N GLN A 187 -6.39 14.13 -28.68
CA GLN A 187 -7.31 13.80 -27.60
C GLN A 187 -6.59 13.91 -26.24
N GLU A 188 -7.17 14.69 -25.33
CA GLU A 188 -6.67 14.83 -23.96
C GLU A 188 -7.10 13.61 -23.12
N PRO A 189 -6.18 12.82 -22.55
CA PRO A 189 -6.50 11.72 -21.67
C PRO A 189 -7.03 12.22 -20.31
N ILE A 190 -7.78 11.37 -19.62
CA ILE A 190 -8.36 11.67 -18.31
C ILE A 190 -7.24 11.80 -17.27
N SER A 191 -7.24 12.91 -16.52
CA SER A 191 -6.26 13.18 -15.47
C SER A 191 -6.72 12.64 -14.12
N LEU A 192 -5.80 12.09 -13.36
CA LEU A 192 -6.02 11.82 -11.94
C LEU A 192 -5.93 13.11 -11.13
N LYS A 193 -6.82 13.27 -10.15
CA LYS A 193 -6.83 14.46 -9.29
C LYS A 193 -5.63 14.53 -8.35
N ASN A 194 -5.23 13.37 -7.80
CA ASN A 194 -4.14 13.24 -6.82
C ASN A 194 -3.26 12.05 -7.22
N SER A 195 -2.44 12.21 -8.25
CA SER A 195 -1.48 11.18 -8.65
C SER A 195 -0.29 11.14 -7.69
N VAL A 196 0.20 9.94 -7.40
CA VAL A 196 1.40 9.73 -6.57
C VAL A 196 2.68 10.05 -7.35
N SER A 197 2.61 9.98 -8.69
CA SER A 197 3.76 10.17 -9.57
C SER A 197 3.36 10.89 -10.86
N GLU A 198 4.23 11.75 -11.35
CA GLU A 198 4.11 12.39 -12.67
C GLU A 198 4.11 11.38 -13.82
N LYS A 199 4.77 10.24 -13.63
CA LYS A 199 4.82 9.15 -14.61
C LYS A 199 3.46 8.48 -14.81
N TYR A 200 2.59 8.50 -13.80
CA TYR A 200 1.31 7.78 -13.77
C TYR A 200 0.16 8.70 -13.35
N ASN A 201 -0.04 9.79 -14.08
CA ASN A 201 -1.03 10.83 -13.75
C ASN A 201 -2.22 10.91 -14.71
N LYS A 202 -2.27 10.02 -15.70
CA LYS A 202 -3.34 9.95 -16.70
C LYS A 202 -3.84 8.52 -16.86
N LEU A 203 -5.15 8.35 -17.11
CA LEU A 203 -5.70 7.07 -17.56
C LEU A 203 -5.42 6.86 -19.05
N ARG A 204 -5.03 5.63 -19.41
CA ARG A 204 -4.74 5.29 -20.80
C ARG A 204 -6.00 5.36 -21.65
N ASN A 205 -5.91 6.00 -22.80
CA ASN A 205 -6.97 6.06 -23.81
C ASN A 205 -6.75 5.09 -24.98
N LEU A 206 -5.56 4.49 -25.05
CA LEU A 206 -5.14 3.46 -26.00
C LEU A 206 -4.20 2.46 -25.33
N LEU A 207 -4.12 1.23 -25.83
CA LEU A 207 -3.19 0.19 -25.39
C LEU A 207 -1.81 0.32 -26.06
N LEU A 208 -1.76 0.78 -27.30
CA LEU A 208 -0.51 0.84 -28.07
C LEU A 208 0.64 1.57 -27.37
N PRO A 209 0.46 2.73 -26.70
CA PRO A 209 1.54 3.38 -25.99
C PRO A 209 2.18 2.50 -24.92
N SER A 210 1.37 1.71 -24.22
CA SER A 210 1.86 0.78 -23.19
C SER A 210 2.66 -0.37 -23.80
N LEU A 211 2.21 -0.93 -24.93
CA LEU A 211 2.96 -1.96 -25.67
C LEU A 211 4.30 -1.42 -26.19
N MET A 212 4.35 -0.16 -26.64
CA MET A 212 5.61 0.49 -27.05
C MET A 212 6.58 0.67 -25.88
N GLU A 213 6.09 0.93 -24.66
CA GLU A 213 6.93 0.96 -23.46
C GLU A 213 7.49 -0.44 -23.13
N VAL A 214 6.68 -1.50 -23.30
CA VAL A 214 7.16 -2.88 -23.15
C VAL A 214 8.29 -3.16 -24.13
N PHE A 215 8.14 -2.87 -25.40
CA PHE A 215 9.21 -3.03 -26.39
C PHE A 215 10.47 -2.23 -26.03
N SER A 216 10.30 -0.97 -25.65
CA SER A 216 11.41 -0.10 -25.24
C SER A 216 12.22 -0.65 -24.06
N SER A 217 11.56 -1.34 -23.16
CA SER A 217 12.18 -1.97 -21.98
C SER A 217 12.81 -3.33 -22.29
N ASN A 218 12.49 -3.93 -23.45
CA ASN A 218 12.89 -5.27 -23.84
C ASN A 218 13.74 -5.33 -25.12
N ILE A 219 14.43 -4.26 -25.45
CA ILE A 219 15.27 -4.15 -26.66
C ILE A 219 16.41 -5.16 -26.72
N HIS A 220 16.78 -5.76 -25.60
CA HIS A 220 17.86 -6.75 -25.47
C HIS A 220 17.38 -8.19 -25.71
N ASN A 221 16.07 -8.41 -25.89
CA ASN A 221 15.51 -9.70 -26.24
C ASN A 221 15.53 -9.93 -27.76
N ASP A 222 15.43 -11.21 -28.15
CA ASP A 222 15.45 -11.62 -29.56
C ASP A 222 14.26 -11.06 -30.35
N TYR A 223 14.48 -10.88 -31.67
CA TYR A 223 13.48 -10.41 -32.61
C TYR A 223 13.07 -11.54 -33.57
N PRO A 224 11.85 -11.56 -34.10
CA PRO A 224 10.76 -10.58 -33.88
C PRO A 224 10.10 -10.72 -32.51
N GLN A 225 9.82 -9.60 -31.84
CA GLN A 225 9.00 -9.58 -30.63
C GLN A 225 7.53 -9.40 -31.02
N LYS A 226 6.69 -10.32 -30.57
CA LYS A 226 5.25 -10.35 -30.86
C LYS A 226 4.49 -10.33 -29.55
N ILE A 227 3.80 -9.23 -29.25
CA ILE A 227 3.05 -9.07 -28.02
C ILE A 227 1.63 -8.59 -28.28
N PHE A 228 0.72 -8.88 -27.34
CA PHE A 228 -0.62 -8.34 -27.36
C PHE A 228 -1.13 -8.08 -25.96
N GLU A 229 -2.16 -7.25 -25.86
CA GLU A 229 -2.88 -6.99 -24.62
C GLU A 229 -4.38 -6.88 -24.93
N ILE A 230 -5.19 -7.55 -24.10
CA ILE A 230 -6.62 -7.30 -23.99
C ILE A 230 -6.82 -6.51 -22.70
N GLY A 231 -7.24 -5.26 -22.80
CA GLY A 231 -7.33 -4.40 -21.61
C GLY A 231 -8.26 -3.22 -21.80
N ASP A 232 -8.54 -2.55 -20.69
CA ASP A 232 -9.45 -1.43 -20.68
C ASP A 232 -8.75 -0.12 -21.00
N VAL A 233 -9.45 0.72 -21.78
CA VAL A 233 -9.05 2.07 -22.12
C VAL A 233 -10.16 3.04 -21.74
N PHE A 234 -9.77 4.25 -21.35
CA PHE A 234 -10.68 5.23 -20.74
C PHE A 234 -10.77 6.48 -21.60
N THR A 235 -11.98 6.81 -21.97
CA THR A 235 -12.27 8.03 -22.74
C THR A 235 -13.37 8.83 -22.06
N ARG A 236 -13.60 10.06 -22.49
CA ARG A 236 -14.74 10.86 -21.99
C ARG A 236 -16.11 10.22 -22.27
N GLN A 237 -16.16 9.23 -23.18
CA GLN A 237 -17.37 8.48 -23.51
C GLN A 237 -17.54 7.21 -22.67
N GLY A 238 -16.62 6.94 -21.76
CA GLY A 238 -16.61 5.78 -20.88
C GLY A 238 -15.44 4.84 -21.12
N GLU A 239 -15.48 3.73 -20.43
CA GLU A 239 -14.54 2.62 -20.47
C GLU A 239 -14.86 1.68 -21.63
N LYS A 240 -13.83 1.14 -22.27
CA LYS A 240 -13.95 0.14 -23.34
C LYS A 240 -12.80 -0.85 -23.30
N THR A 241 -13.11 -2.12 -23.30
CA THR A 241 -12.10 -3.17 -23.51
C THR A 241 -11.64 -3.19 -24.96
N ARG A 242 -10.35 -3.31 -25.18
CA ARG A 242 -9.70 -3.33 -26.49
C ARG A 242 -8.70 -4.45 -26.58
N LEU A 243 -8.50 -4.98 -27.78
CA LEU A 243 -7.35 -5.80 -28.15
C LEU A 243 -6.34 -4.92 -28.89
N CYS A 244 -5.10 -4.96 -28.51
CA CYS A 244 -3.98 -4.40 -29.25
C CYS A 244 -2.95 -5.49 -29.51
N VAL A 245 -2.53 -5.65 -30.74
CA VAL A 245 -1.50 -6.59 -31.18
C VAL A 245 -0.38 -5.80 -31.81
N ALA A 246 0.87 -6.09 -31.42
CA ALA A 246 2.02 -5.39 -31.93
C ALA A 246 3.18 -6.36 -32.25
N ILE A 247 3.89 -6.07 -33.32
CA ILE A 247 5.07 -6.81 -33.78
C ILE A 247 6.21 -5.82 -33.91
N LEU A 248 7.34 -6.14 -33.31
CA LEU A 248 8.59 -5.40 -33.48
C LEU A 248 9.63 -6.32 -34.12
N ASP A 249 10.15 -5.92 -35.28
CA ASP A 249 11.19 -6.64 -35.99
C ASP A 249 12.53 -5.88 -35.95
N ALA A 250 13.65 -6.61 -36.03
CA ALA A 250 15.00 -6.04 -36.05
C ALA A 250 15.35 -5.38 -37.40
N LYS A 251 14.69 -5.77 -38.48
CA LYS A 251 14.93 -5.23 -39.83
C LYS A 251 13.78 -4.32 -40.25
N ALA A 252 14.10 -3.05 -40.51
CA ALA A 252 13.24 -2.24 -41.36
C ALA A 252 13.13 -2.95 -42.71
N ALA A 253 11.99 -3.57 -42.97
CA ALA A 253 11.69 -4.00 -44.33
C ALA A 253 11.44 -2.73 -45.14
N PHE A 254 12.41 -2.31 -45.93
CA PHE A 254 12.13 -1.41 -47.03
C PHE A 254 11.35 -2.23 -48.04
N THR A 255 10.05 -2.08 -48.03
CA THR A 255 9.23 -2.48 -49.18
C THR A 255 9.32 -1.33 -50.18
N ASP A 256 9.98 -1.60 -51.29
CA ASP A 256 9.93 -0.74 -52.47
C ASP A 256 8.46 -0.53 -52.92
#